data_77097dcf11b51977d2fdc3de213e1868
#
_entry.id   77097dcf11b51977d2fdc3de213e1868
#
_cell.length_a   1.000
_cell.length_b   1.000
_cell.length_c   1.000
_cell.angle_alpha   90.00
_cell.angle_beta   90.00
_cell.angle_gamma   90.00
#
_symmetry.space_group_name_H-M   'P 1'
#
loop_
_entity.id
_entity.type
_entity.pdbx_description
1 polymer ?
#
loop_
_entity_poly.entity_id
_entity_poly.type
_entity_poly.pdbx_seq_one_letter_code
_entity_poly.pdbx_strand_id
1 'polypeptide(L)'
;YYTGITRTAKGILAEIVSSMFLNSGTHLSLLAEMKAHAMDMSEAILRSNFTNFGNLVGKTWIQNQALDCGTNPPAVAAIIEKIKDYTLGYKLPGAGGGGYLYMVAKDPQAAGLIRRILTEEAPNPRARFVEMSLSDKGLQISRS
;
A
#
# COMPACT_ATOMS: atom_id res chain seq x y z
N TYR A 1 1.24 -7.83 -6.26
CA TYR A 1 0.24 -8.08 -7.28
C TYR A 1 -0.02 -6.82 -8.10
N TYR A 2 0.17 -6.89 -9.43
CA TYR A 2 -0.23 -5.81 -10.33
C TYR A 2 -1.74 -5.88 -10.54
N THR A 3 -2.45 -4.81 -10.19
CA THR A 3 -3.92 -4.78 -10.22
C THR A 3 -4.50 -4.63 -11.63
N GLY A 4 -3.69 -4.25 -12.62
CA GLY A 4 -4.15 -3.89 -13.96
C GLY A 4 -4.91 -2.55 -14.03
N ILE A 5 -5.03 -1.87 -12.90
CA ILE A 5 -5.69 -0.57 -12.76
C ILE A 5 -4.61 0.52 -12.82
N THR A 6 -4.80 1.51 -13.66
CA THR A 6 -3.89 2.66 -13.75
C THR A 6 -4.67 3.94 -13.45
N ARG A 7 -4.10 4.78 -12.59
CA ARG A 7 -4.64 6.11 -12.28
C ARG A 7 -3.50 7.12 -12.26
N THR A 8 -3.79 8.34 -12.66
CA THR A 8 -2.82 9.43 -12.61
C THR A 8 -2.70 9.94 -11.18
N ALA A 9 -1.49 9.88 -10.61
CA ALA A 9 -1.20 10.36 -9.25
C ALA A 9 -1.34 11.89 -9.08
N LYS A 10 -1.43 12.63 -10.19
CA LYS A 10 -1.41 14.11 -10.19
C LYS A 10 -2.52 14.74 -9.33
N GLY A 11 -3.73 14.18 -9.36
CA GLY A 11 -4.85 14.70 -8.56
C GLY A 11 -4.66 14.49 -7.05
N ILE A 12 -4.19 13.32 -6.67
CA ILE A 12 -3.96 12.93 -5.27
C ILE A 12 -2.89 13.82 -4.62
N LEU A 13 -1.75 13.98 -5.30
CA LEU A 13 -0.66 14.83 -4.79
C LEU A 13 -1.07 16.30 -4.69
N ALA A 14 -1.84 16.82 -5.64
CA ALA A 14 -2.31 18.20 -5.62
C ALA A 14 -3.25 18.45 -4.42
N GLU A 15 -4.12 17.51 -4.08
CA GLU A 15 -5.03 17.62 -2.93
C GLU A 15 -4.27 17.58 -1.60
N ILE A 16 -3.30 16.67 -1.43
CA ILE A 16 -2.45 16.61 -0.24
C ILE A 16 -1.68 17.91 -0.06
N VAL A 17 -1.03 18.41 -1.12
CA VAL A 17 -0.25 19.65 -1.09
C VAL A 17 -1.16 20.85 -0.76
N SER A 18 -2.35 20.95 -1.36
CA SER A 18 -3.33 21.99 -1.06
C SER A 18 -3.74 21.96 0.42
N SER A 19 -4.03 20.77 0.96
CA SER A 19 -4.40 20.61 2.37
C SER A 19 -3.28 20.99 3.34
N MET A 20 -2.03 20.75 2.95
CA MET A 20 -0.86 21.22 3.73
C MET A 20 -0.74 22.74 3.72
N PHE A 21 -0.87 23.39 2.56
CA PHE A 21 -0.81 24.85 2.44
C PHE A 21 -1.96 25.55 3.16
N LEU A 22 -3.13 24.94 3.22
CA LEU A 22 -4.28 25.44 3.97
C LEU A 22 -4.17 25.19 5.49
N ASN A 23 -3.04 24.65 5.99
CA ASN A 23 -2.82 24.33 7.40
C ASN A 23 -3.95 23.51 8.02
N SER A 24 -4.47 22.54 7.28
CA SER A 24 -5.47 21.63 7.82
C SER A 24 -4.90 20.86 9.02
N GLY A 25 -5.35 21.17 10.22
CA GLY A 25 -4.85 20.58 11.47
C GLY A 25 -4.96 19.05 11.45
N THR A 26 -6.02 18.50 10.87
CA THR A 26 -6.21 17.05 10.70
C THR A 26 -5.13 16.43 9.81
N HIS A 27 -4.81 17.04 8.65
CA HIS A 27 -3.78 16.54 7.75
C HIS A 27 -2.39 16.67 8.35
N LEU A 28 -2.08 17.76 9.03
CA LEU A 28 -0.78 17.94 9.69
C LEU A 28 -0.56 16.94 10.82
N SER A 29 -1.59 16.67 11.63
CA SER A 29 -1.56 15.64 12.67
C SER A 29 -1.33 14.26 12.06
N LEU A 30 -2.06 13.92 10.99
CA LEU A 30 -1.91 12.64 10.30
C LEU A 30 -0.50 12.45 9.72
N LEU A 31 0.09 13.50 9.14
CA LEU A 31 1.48 13.46 8.64
C LEU A 31 2.49 13.26 9.77
N ALA A 32 2.26 13.86 10.94
CA ALA A 32 3.09 13.63 12.13
C ALA A 32 2.98 12.17 12.62
N GLU A 33 1.77 11.61 12.64
CA GLU A 33 1.55 10.19 12.95
C GLU A 33 2.25 9.27 11.95
N MET A 34 2.18 9.56 10.65
CA MET A 34 2.87 8.77 9.62
C MET A 34 4.38 8.78 9.80
N LYS A 35 4.95 9.92 10.24
CA LYS A 35 6.38 10.00 10.57
C LYS A 35 6.76 9.09 11.74
N ALA A 36 5.99 9.11 12.83
CA ALA A 36 6.19 8.21 13.97
C ALA A 36 6.02 6.74 13.55
N HIS A 37 4.98 6.46 12.77
CA HIS A 37 4.68 5.13 12.26
C HIS A 37 5.83 4.54 11.40
N ALA A 38 6.56 5.36 10.65
CA ALA A 38 7.72 4.91 9.90
C ALA A 38 8.85 4.38 10.82
N MET A 39 9.00 4.94 12.01
CA MET A 39 9.93 4.44 13.03
C MET A 39 9.49 3.09 13.59
N ASP A 40 8.18 2.94 13.88
CA ASP A 40 7.61 1.66 14.34
C ASP A 40 7.83 0.55 13.31
N MET A 41 7.67 0.86 12.02
CA MET A 41 7.94 -0.09 10.92
C MET A 41 9.41 -0.50 10.86
N SER A 42 10.33 0.44 11.00
CA SER A 42 11.77 0.19 11.04
C SER A 42 12.11 -0.74 12.22
N GLU A 43 11.57 -0.47 13.40
CA GLU A 43 11.79 -1.28 14.59
C GLU A 43 11.24 -2.71 14.42
N ALA A 44 10.04 -2.86 13.82
CA ALA A 44 9.46 -4.16 13.56
C ALA A 44 10.34 -5.02 12.64
N ILE A 45 10.95 -4.41 11.60
CA ILE A 45 11.89 -5.10 10.70
C ILE A 45 13.16 -5.48 11.44
N LEU A 46 13.79 -4.55 12.17
CA LEU A 46 15.03 -4.79 12.91
C LEU A 46 14.89 -5.89 13.95
N ARG A 47 13.71 -6.02 14.54
CA ARG A 47 13.38 -7.08 15.52
C ARG A 47 12.86 -8.37 14.88
N SER A 48 12.81 -8.44 13.55
CA SER A 48 12.21 -9.57 12.81
C SER A 48 10.76 -9.88 13.23
N ASN A 49 10.04 -8.87 13.72
CA ASN A 49 8.63 -8.99 14.09
C ASN A 49 7.73 -8.78 12.87
N PHE A 50 7.69 -9.79 11.99
CA PHE A 50 6.97 -9.71 10.72
C PHE A 50 5.46 -9.67 10.87
N THR A 51 4.91 -10.20 11.96
CA THR A 51 3.48 -10.05 12.27
C THR A 51 3.14 -8.58 12.53
N ASN A 52 3.91 -7.91 13.39
CA ASN A 52 3.71 -6.48 13.63
C ASN A 52 3.97 -5.65 12.36
N PHE A 53 5.01 -5.97 11.60
CA PHE A 53 5.28 -5.31 10.31
C PHE A 53 4.06 -5.39 9.39
N GLY A 54 3.43 -6.56 9.24
CA GLY A 54 2.23 -6.73 8.44
C GLY A 54 1.06 -5.86 8.92
N ASN A 55 0.82 -5.80 10.23
CA ASN A 55 -0.21 -4.94 10.82
C ASN A 55 0.07 -3.46 10.57
N LEU A 56 1.33 -3.04 10.66
CA LEU A 56 1.76 -1.67 10.37
C LEU A 56 1.59 -1.32 8.89
N VAL A 57 1.78 -2.27 7.96
CA VAL A 57 1.44 -2.08 6.54
C VAL A 57 -0.05 -1.76 6.37
N GLY A 58 -0.93 -2.48 7.08
CA GLY A 58 -2.37 -2.20 7.11
C GLY A 58 -2.70 -0.82 7.68
N LYS A 59 -2.02 -0.40 8.76
CA LYS A 59 -2.16 0.94 9.33
C LYS A 59 -1.78 2.02 8.31
N THR A 60 -0.67 1.83 7.56
CA THR A 60 -0.29 2.75 6.48
C THR A 60 -1.41 2.90 5.45
N TRP A 61 -2.11 1.81 5.11
CA TRP A 61 -3.23 1.84 4.16
C TRP A 61 -4.38 2.71 4.65
N ILE A 62 -4.73 2.60 5.95
CA ILE A 62 -5.76 3.44 6.57
C ILE A 62 -5.34 4.91 6.55
N GLN A 63 -4.09 5.22 6.90
CA GLN A 63 -3.56 6.57 6.88
C GLN A 63 -3.57 7.17 5.46
N ASN A 64 -3.21 6.39 4.45
CA ASN A 64 -3.25 6.84 3.06
C ASN A 64 -4.68 7.20 2.61
N GLN A 65 -5.68 6.40 2.99
CA GLN A 65 -7.08 6.69 2.70
C GLN A 65 -7.60 7.94 3.44
N ALA A 66 -7.09 8.19 4.64
CA ALA A 66 -7.41 9.39 5.39
C ALA A 66 -6.78 10.67 4.80
N LEU A 67 -5.64 10.54 4.10
CA LEU A 67 -5.03 11.64 3.35
C LEU A 67 -5.80 11.97 2.07
N ASP A 68 -6.25 10.95 1.34
CA ASP A 68 -6.97 11.10 0.08
C ASP A 68 -7.95 9.96 -0.15
N CYS A 69 -9.23 10.28 -0.28
CA CYS A 69 -10.29 9.32 -0.56
C CYS A 69 -10.11 8.59 -1.91
N GLY A 70 -9.39 9.18 -2.86
CA GLY A 70 -9.06 8.56 -4.14
C GLY A 70 -8.02 7.45 -4.07
N THR A 71 -7.36 7.25 -2.93
CA THR A 71 -6.36 6.19 -2.71
C THR A 71 -6.95 4.79 -2.92
N ASN A 72 -8.21 4.57 -2.51
CA ASN A 72 -8.89 3.26 -2.60
C ASN A 72 -10.11 3.32 -3.53
N PRO A 73 -9.93 3.28 -4.86
CA PRO A 73 -11.06 3.26 -5.78
C PRO A 73 -11.83 1.92 -5.68
N PRO A 74 -13.13 1.89 -6.07
CA PRO A 74 -13.98 0.71 -5.94
C PRO A 74 -13.39 -0.57 -6.54
N ALA A 75 -12.69 -0.47 -7.66
CA ALA A 75 -12.04 -1.61 -8.30
C ALA A 75 -10.89 -2.21 -7.45
N VAL A 76 -10.15 -1.39 -6.70
CA VAL A 76 -9.12 -1.84 -5.75
C VAL A 76 -9.79 -2.41 -4.50
N ALA A 77 -10.82 -1.74 -3.98
CA ALA A 77 -11.58 -2.22 -2.83
C ALA A 77 -12.17 -3.63 -3.08
N ALA A 78 -12.68 -3.89 -4.29
CA ALA A 78 -13.19 -5.22 -4.66
C ALA A 78 -12.10 -6.32 -4.66
N ILE A 79 -10.85 -5.99 -5.03
CA ILE A 79 -9.72 -6.92 -4.91
C ILE A 79 -9.42 -7.19 -3.44
N ILE A 80 -9.33 -6.13 -2.64
CA ILE A 80 -9.00 -6.21 -1.21
C ILE A 80 -10.04 -7.05 -0.47
N GLU A 81 -11.33 -6.86 -0.76
CA GLU A 81 -12.42 -7.58 -0.10
C GLU A 81 -12.27 -9.11 -0.21
N LYS A 82 -11.74 -9.61 -1.33
CA LYS A 82 -11.51 -11.04 -1.54
C LYS A 82 -10.38 -11.63 -0.70
N ILE A 83 -9.44 -10.79 -0.25
CA ILE A 83 -8.18 -11.27 0.36
C ILE A 83 -7.94 -10.76 1.78
N LYS A 84 -8.72 -9.79 2.26
CA LYS A 84 -8.50 -9.13 3.57
C LYS A 84 -8.39 -10.12 4.73
N ASP A 85 -9.18 -11.20 4.71
CA ASP A 85 -9.21 -12.17 5.80
C ASP A 85 -7.96 -13.09 5.83
N TYR A 86 -7.16 -13.08 4.77
CA TYR A 86 -5.93 -13.86 4.63
C TYR A 86 -4.67 -13.02 4.83
N THR A 87 -4.79 -11.71 5.03
CA THR A 87 -3.66 -10.78 5.17
C THR A 87 -3.52 -10.23 6.57
N LEU A 88 -2.30 -9.94 7.00
CA LEU A 88 -1.99 -9.09 8.15
C LEU A 88 -2.17 -7.62 7.77
N GLY A 89 -1.82 -7.26 6.55
CA GLY A 89 -1.97 -5.93 6.02
C GLY A 89 -1.69 -5.88 4.52
N TYR A 90 -2.13 -4.80 3.91
CA TYR A 90 -1.95 -4.54 2.49
C TYR A 90 -1.91 -3.04 2.22
N LYS A 91 -1.34 -2.63 1.10
CA LYS A 91 -1.34 -1.24 0.64
C LYS A 91 -1.00 -1.14 -0.84
N LEU A 92 -1.37 -0.04 -1.47
CA LEU A 92 -0.80 0.39 -2.74
C LEU A 92 0.42 1.28 -2.46
N PRO A 93 1.64 0.90 -2.85
CA PRO A 93 2.81 1.78 -2.78
C PRO A 93 2.62 3.03 -3.65
N GLY A 94 3.17 4.15 -3.20
CA GLY A 94 3.03 5.45 -3.87
C GLY A 94 1.71 6.15 -3.51
N ALA A 95 1.17 6.92 -4.44
CA ALA A 95 -0.03 7.74 -4.23
C ALA A 95 -1.34 6.93 -4.13
N GLY A 96 -1.32 5.64 -4.40
CA GLY A 96 -2.53 4.82 -4.40
C GLY A 96 -3.32 4.89 -5.72
N GLY A 97 -4.59 4.48 -5.67
CA GLY A 97 -5.50 4.54 -6.82
C GLY A 97 -5.33 3.44 -7.87
N GLY A 98 -4.29 2.59 -7.79
CA GLY A 98 -4.00 1.51 -8.73
C GLY A 98 -2.53 1.09 -8.69
N GLY A 99 -2.08 0.41 -9.73
CA GLY A 99 -0.71 -0.10 -9.83
C GLY A 99 -0.50 -1.42 -9.08
N TYR A 100 0.48 -1.47 -8.20
CA TYR A 100 0.83 -2.68 -7.45
C TYR A 100 0.16 -2.70 -6.07
N LEU A 101 -0.47 -3.81 -5.73
CA LEU A 101 -0.96 -4.09 -4.39
C LEU A 101 0.11 -4.93 -3.66
N TYR A 102 0.71 -4.35 -2.63
CA TYR A 102 1.59 -5.03 -1.70
C TYR A 102 0.77 -5.66 -0.58
N MET A 103 1.06 -6.91 -0.23
CA MET A 103 0.31 -7.68 0.76
C MET A 103 1.27 -8.44 1.66
N VAL A 104 0.95 -8.54 2.93
CA VAL A 104 1.60 -9.42 3.90
C VAL A 104 0.58 -10.48 4.31
N ALA A 105 0.76 -11.71 3.86
CA ALA A 105 -0.11 -12.82 4.22
C ALA A 105 0.06 -13.21 5.70
N LYS A 106 -0.98 -13.76 6.32
CA LYS A 106 -0.94 -14.23 7.72
C LYS A 106 0.04 -15.39 7.91
N ASP A 107 0.10 -16.28 6.93
CA ASP A 107 0.93 -17.48 6.92
C ASP A 107 1.12 -18.01 5.49
N PRO A 108 1.93 -19.07 5.26
CA PRO A 108 2.12 -19.65 3.93
C PRO A 108 0.84 -20.22 3.29
N GLN A 109 -0.10 -20.76 4.08
CA GLN A 109 -1.38 -21.26 3.58
C GLN A 109 -2.24 -20.11 3.06
N ALA A 110 -2.34 -19.03 3.84
CA ALA A 110 -3.01 -17.80 3.44
C ALA A 110 -2.41 -17.22 2.15
N ALA A 111 -1.07 -17.22 2.01
CA ALA A 111 -0.39 -16.78 0.80
C ALA A 111 -0.80 -17.62 -0.42
N GLY A 112 -0.90 -18.95 -0.27
CA GLY A 112 -1.39 -19.85 -1.30
C GLY A 112 -2.83 -19.57 -1.70
N LEU A 113 -3.71 -19.32 -0.73
CA LEU A 113 -5.12 -18.97 -0.97
C LEU A 113 -5.25 -17.63 -1.71
N ILE A 114 -4.54 -16.60 -1.26
CA ILE A 114 -4.52 -15.29 -1.94
C ILE A 114 -4.09 -15.46 -3.40
N ARG A 115 -3.01 -16.21 -3.64
CA ARG A 115 -2.52 -16.46 -5.00
C ARG A 115 -3.55 -17.16 -5.87
N ARG A 116 -4.22 -18.19 -5.34
CA ARG A 116 -5.29 -18.89 -6.04
C ARG A 116 -6.46 -17.98 -6.35
N ILE A 117 -7.03 -17.29 -5.35
CA ILE A 117 -8.16 -16.38 -5.51
C ILE A 117 -7.89 -15.32 -6.58
N LEU A 118 -6.76 -14.63 -6.49
CA LEU A 118 -6.43 -13.53 -7.40
C LEU A 118 -6.00 -14.01 -8.80
N THR A 119 -5.67 -15.29 -8.98
CA THR A 119 -5.40 -15.88 -10.29
C THR A 119 -6.70 -16.35 -10.95
N GLU A 120 -7.55 -17.09 -10.22
CA GLU A 120 -8.81 -17.62 -10.73
C GLU A 120 -9.86 -16.52 -10.95
N GLU A 121 -9.88 -15.52 -10.08
CA GLU A 121 -10.83 -14.41 -10.11
C GLU A 121 -10.13 -13.07 -10.41
N ALA A 122 -9.22 -13.07 -11.38
CA ALA A 122 -8.49 -11.86 -11.76
C ALA A 122 -9.47 -10.73 -12.17
N PRO A 123 -9.29 -9.51 -11.64
CA PRO A 123 -10.23 -8.39 -11.88
C PRO A 123 -10.23 -7.91 -13.33
N ASN A 124 -9.17 -8.18 -14.08
CA ASN A 124 -9.01 -7.85 -15.49
C ASN A 124 -7.84 -8.63 -16.11
N PRO A 125 -7.74 -8.70 -17.46
CA PRO A 125 -6.70 -9.49 -18.14
C PRO A 125 -5.26 -9.04 -17.91
N ARG A 126 -5.04 -7.83 -17.38
CA ARG A 126 -3.70 -7.29 -17.09
C ARG A 126 -3.24 -7.60 -15.68
N ALA A 127 -4.16 -7.94 -14.81
CA ALA A 127 -3.89 -8.23 -13.40
C ALA A 127 -3.07 -9.52 -13.27
N ARG A 128 -1.99 -9.48 -12.48
CA ARG A 128 -1.10 -10.64 -12.32
C ARG A 128 -0.18 -10.49 -11.11
N PHE A 129 0.28 -11.61 -10.59
CA PHE A 129 1.43 -11.61 -9.69
C PHE A 129 2.70 -11.25 -10.45
N VAL A 130 3.59 -10.55 -9.76
CA VAL A 130 4.90 -10.17 -10.26
C VAL A 130 5.97 -10.60 -9.27
N GLU A 131 7.16 -10.91 -9.77
CA GLU A 131 8.30 -11.15 -8.90
C GLU A 131 8.73 -9.85 -8.26
N MET A 132 9.10 -9.92 -6.99
CA MET A 132 9.60 -8.81 -6.20
C MET A 132 10.95 -9.17 -5.63
N SER A 133 11.92 -8.28 -5.75
CA SER A 133 13.21 -8.40 -5.10
C SER A 133 13.51 -7.15 -4.27
N LEU A 134 14.31 -7.32 -3.23
CA LEU A 134 14.85 -6.19 -2.49
C LEU A 134 16.06 -5.63 -3.22
N SER A 135 16.14 -4.30 -3.33
CA SER A 135 17.32 -3.61 -3.84
C SER A 135 18.24 -3.25 -2.67
N ASP A 136 19.52 -3.57 -2.79
CA ASP A 136 20.58 -3.15 -1.88
C ASP A 136 21.16 -1.78 -2.26
N LYS A 137 20.73 -1.23 -3.39
CA LYS A 137 21.17 0.09 -3.89
C LYS A 137 20.26 1.18 -3.34
N GLY A 138 20.86 2.14 -2.64
CA GLY A 138 20.18 3.34 -2.18
C GLY A 138 19.83 4.31 -3.30
N LEU A 139 19.87 5.63 -3.00
CA LEU A 139 19.59 6.68 -3.98
C LEU A 139 20.54 6.58 -5.19
N GLN A 140 19.96 6.51 -6.36
CA GLN A 140 20.68 6.55 -7.64
C GLN A 140 20.30 7.81 -8.41
N ILE A 141 21.31 8.50 -8.95
CA ILE A 141 21.13 9.68 -9.80
C ILE A 141 21.68 9.34 -11.17
N SER A 142 20.85 9.38 -12.20
CA SER A 142 21.26 9.33 -13.59
C SER A 142 21.18 10.72 -14.20
N ARG A 143 22.19 11.10 -15.00
CA ARG A 143 22.14 12.29 -15.85
C ARG A 143 21.82 11.82 -17.27
N SER A 144 20.79 12.36 -17.86
CA SER A 144 20.49 12.23 -19.29
C SER A 144 21.20 13.31 -20.08
#